data_b98e0a4a3223a000c2647ac7015d313a
#
_entry.id   b98e0a4a3223a000c2647ac7015d313a
#
_cell.length_a   1.000
_cell.length_b   1.000
_cell.length_c   1.000
_cell.angle_alpha   90.00
_cell.angle_beta   90.00
_cell.angle_gamma   90.00
#
_symmetry.space_group_name_H-M   'P 1'
#
loop_
_entity.id
_entity.type
_entity.pdbx_description
1 polymer ?
#
loop_
_entity_poly.entity_id
_entity_poly.type
_entity_poly.pdbx_seq_one_letter_code
_entity_poly.pdbx_strand_id
1 'polypeptide(L)'
;PLLSFKRGTWKFVMLMLALLFVIVGVAGPQFGSKLQQVKKKGVELMIALDVSNSMMAQDIKPSRLEKAKMAISRMVEKLSNDKIGLIVFAGDAYVQLPITTDYSSAKLFLSNISTDIVPVQGTAIGSAIDLAARSFTPETETSKAIIVITDGENHQDDAVAAAKQAHEKGIVIHTIGMGLEQGAPIPEKGKPGQFMQDAQGNVVISKLDEQTLQDIAKAGEGLYIRASNTEVGLNRLLDEVNRMEKSLLEERVYSDYAEKYQYFLLVGLFFIFVEFMILGRKNKHFMKINLFKR
;
A
#
# COMPACT_ATOMS: atom_id res chain seq x y z
N PRO A 1 2.46 -48.20 59.78
CA PRO A 1 1.78 -48.11 58.50
C PRO A 1 0.84 -46.89 58.57
N LEU A 2 1.36 -45.74 58.12
CA LEU A 2 0.66 -44.45 58.25
C LEU A 2 0.42 -43.80 56.87
N LEU A 3 0.28 -44.62 55.86
CA LEU A 3 -0.12 -44.18 54.52
C LEU A 3 -1.65 -44.25 54.39
N SER A 4 -2.30 -43.10 54.29
CA SER A 4 -3.73 -43.09 53.96
C SER A 4 -3.86 -43.21 52.44
N PHE A 5 -4.32 -44.35 51.96
CA PHE A 5 -4.60 -44.62 50.55
C PHE A 5 -5.36 -43.49 49.86
N LYS A 6 -6.34 -42.90 50.54
CA LYS A 6 -7.11 -41.75 50.03
C LYS A 6 -6.26 -40.52 49.72
N ARG A 7 -5.18 -40.23 50.47
CA ARG A 7 -4.33 -39.05 50.21
C ARG A 7 -3.39 -39.26 49.00
N GLY A 8 -2.91 -40.49 48.80
CA GLY A 8 -2.12 -40.84 47.62
C GLY A 8 -2.93 -40.70 46.32
N THR A 9 -4.20 -41.16 46.37
CA THR A 9 -5.12 -41.02 45.24
C THR A 9 -5.40 -39.53 44.88
N TRP A 10 -5.65 -38.67 45.91
CA TRP A 10 -5.84 -37.26 45.70
C TRP A 10 -4.62 -36.54 45.13
N LYS A 11 -3.42 -36.88 45.58
CA LYS A 11 -2.16 -36.36 45.02
C LYS A 11 -2.02 -36.73 43.55
N PHE A 12 -2.27 -37.97 43.22
CA PHE A 12 -2.21 -38.46 41.85
C PHE A 12 -3.23 -37.72 40.94
N VAL A 13 -4.46 -37.52 41.42
CA VAL A 13 -5.48 -36.80 40.68
C VAL A 13 -5.07 -35.32 40.45
N MET A 14 -4.52 -34.63 41.45
CA MET A 14 -4.04 -33.26 41.33
C MET A 14 -2.89 -33.15 40.34
N LEU A 15 -1.97 -34.11 40.35
CA LEU A 15 -0.84 -34.13 39.42
C LEU A 15 -1.31 -34.43 37.99
N MET A 16 -2.31 -35.32 37.80
CA MET A 16 -2.90 -35.56 36.47
C MET A 16 -3.65 -34.33 35.95
N LEU A 17 -4.37 -33.59 36.79
CA LEU A 17 -5.02 -32.35 36.43
C LEU A 17 -4.00 -31.26 36.05
N ALA A 18 -2.93 -31.13 36.82
CA ALA A 18 -1.84 -30.19 36.51
C ALA A 18 -1.22 -30.52 35.14
N LEU A 19 -0.93 -31.79 34.89
CA LEU A 19 -0.36 -32.25 33.61
C LEU A 19 -1.31 -31.97 32.46
N LEU A 20 -2.62 -32.22 32.63
CA LEU A 20 -3.64 -31.92 31.64
C LEU A 20 -3.65 -30.41 31.26
N PHE A 21 -3.65 -29.53 32.27
CA PHE A 21 -3.65 -28.09 32.00
C PHE A 21 -2.33 -27.60 31.39
N VAL A 22 -1.19 -28.18 31.71
CA VAL A 22 0.11 -27.93 31.07
C VAL A 22 0.05 -28.33 29.59
N ILE A 23 -0.46 -29.54 29.28
CA ILE A 23 -0.57 -30.04 27.90
C ILE A 23 -1.51 -29.11 27.10
N VAL A 24 -2.67 -28.72 27.65
CA VAL A 24 -3.60 -27.79 27.00
C VAL A 24 -2.92 -26.42 26.81
N GLY A 25 -2.15 -25.93 27.79
CA GLY A 25 -1.38 -24.70 27.68
C GLY A 25 -0.34 -24.74 26.56
N VAL A 26 0.43 -25.84 26.47
CA VAL A 26 1.43 -26.06 25.41
C VAL A 26 0.78 -26.19 24.03
N ALA A 27 -0.43 -26.77 23.95
CA ALA A 27 -1.19 -26.85 22.71
C ALA A 27 -1.60 -25.48 22.16
N GLY A 28 -1.38 -24.40 22.91
CA GLY A 28 -1.59 -23.02 22.43
C GLY A 28 -3.04 -22.71 22.04
N PRO A 29 -4.06 -22.95 22.90
CA PRO A 29 -5.44 -22.68 22.51
C PRO A 29 -5.65 -21.21 22.21
N GLN A 30 -6.03 -20.94 20.98
CA GLN A 30 -6.31 -19.59 20.46
C GLN A 30 -7.76 -19.24 20.77
N PHE A 31 -8.00 -18.35 21.72
CA PHE A 31 -9.33 -17.86 22.07
C PHE A 31 -9.46 -16.37 21.78
N GLY A 32 -10.47 -16.05 20.97
CA GLY A 32 -10.94 -14.68 20.76
C GLY A 32 -10.18 -13.92 19.69
N SER A 33 -10.89 -13.54 18.66
CA SER A 33 -10.50 -12.41 17.80
C SER A 33 -10.61 -11.15 18.63
N LYS A 34 -9.50 -10.50 18.97
CA LYS A 34 -9.54 -9.07 19.27
C LYS A 34 -9.94 -8.40 17.97
N LEU A 35 -11.15 -7.88 17.90
CA LEU A 35 -11.47 -6.82 16.96
C LEU A 35 -10.61 -5.61 17.34
N GLN A 36 -9.32 -5.62 16.98
CA GLN A 36 -8.60 -4.38 16.89
C GLN A 36 -9.30 -3.59 15.80
N GLN A 37 -9.77 -2.39 16.14
CA GLN A 37 -10.11 -1.41 15.12
C GLN A 37 -8.83 -1.18 14.34
N VAL A 38 -8.71 -1.89 13.21
CA VAL A 38 -7.61 -1.67 12.26
C VAL A 38 -7.86 -0.26 11.74
N LYS A 39 -7.09 0.71 12.23
CA LYS A 39 -7.07 2.05 11.64
C LYS A 39 -6.75 1.82 10.17
N LYS A 40 -7.68 2.16 9.29
CA LYS A 40 -7.45 2.18 7.86
C LYS A 40 -6.18 2.98 7.61
N LYS A 41 -5.16 2.36 7.08
CA LYS A 41 -3.84 2.98 6.89
C LYS A 41 -3.71 3.58 5.50
N GLY A 42 -4.74 3.73 4.71
CA GLY A 42 -4.70 4.33 3.39
C GLY A 42 -3.54 3.83 2.49
N VAL A 43 -3.52 4.26 1.25
CA VAL A 43 -2.44 4.00 0.29
C VAL A 43 -1.60 5.27 0.13
N GLU A 44 -0.29 5.16 -0.06
CA GLU A 44 0.55 6.27 -0.50
C GLU A 44 0.59 6.28 -2.03
N LEU A 45 0.04 7.32 -2.63
CA LEU A 45 -0.05 7.50 -4.07
C LEU A 45 0.92 8.59 -4.53
N MET A 46 1.83 8.26 -5.44
CA MET A 46 2.68 9.23 -6.10
C MET A 46 2.23 9.38 -7.56
N ILE A 47 1.78 10.57 -7.94
CA ILE A 47 1.38 10.87 -9.32
C ILE A 47 2.58 11.46 -10.03
N ALA A 48 3.02 10.83 -11.12
CA ALA A 48 4.01 11.36 -12.04
C ALA A 48 3.30 11.88 -13.29
N LEU A 49 3.22 13.19 -13.42
CA LEU A 49 2.52 13.89 -14.51
C LEU A 49 3.52 14.41 -15.54
N ASP A 50 3.38 13.95 -16.75
CA ASP A 50 4.11 14.46 -17.91
C ASP A 50 3.68 15.90 -18.23
N VAL A 51 4.65 16.79 -18.35
CA VAL A 51 4.47 18.19 -18.71
C VAL A 51 5.29 18.57 -19.95
N SER A 52 5.73 17.59 -20.73
CA SER A 52 6.37 17.82 -22.02
C SER A 52 5.46 18.55 -23.01
N ASN A 53 6.05 19.09 -24.05
CA ASN A 53 5.31 19.85 -25.06
C ASN A 53 4.23 19.02 -25.78
N SER A 54 4.43 17.71 -25.92
CA SER A 54 3.45 16.78 -26.52
C SER A 54 2.13 16.77 -25.76
N MET A 55 2.15 17.04 -24.47
CA MET A 55 0.96 17.14 -23.62
C MET A 55 0.08 18.39 -23.92
N MET A 56 0.56 19.30 -24.73
CA MET A 56 -0.27 20.41 -25.27
C MET A 56 -1.18 19.96 -26.42
N ALA A 57 -0.98 18.79 -27.02
CA ALA A 57 -1.82 18.27 -28.08
C ALA A 57 -3.31 18.22 -27.67
N GLN A 58 -4.21 18.48 -28.65
CA GLN A 58 -5.65 18.70 -28.42
C GLN A 58 -6.52 17.57 -28.99
N ASP A 59 -5.96 16.40 -29.23
CA ASP A 59 -6.70 15.18 -29.59
C ASP A 59 -7.63 14.72 -28.46
N ILE A 60 -7.23 14.99 -27.20
CA ILE A 60 -8.06 14.91 -26.00
C ILE A 60 -8.31 16.34 -25.51
N LYS A 61 -9.55 16.77 -25.47
CA LYS A 61 -9.93 18.16 -25.14
C LYS A 61 -9.99 18.41 -23.63
N PRO A 62 -9.57 19.60 -23.14
CA PRO A 62 -9.09 20.78 -23.91
C PRO A 62 -7.66 20.61 -24.45
N SER A 63 -6.77 19.96 -23.73
CA SER A 63 -5.48 19.41 -24.11
C SER A 63 -5.22 18.16 -23.28
N ARG A 64 -4.21 17.34 -23.63
CA ARG A 64 -3.82 16.16 -22.86
C ARG A 64 -3.49 16.55 -21.40
N LEU A 65 -2.68 17.61 -21.21
CA LEU A 65 -2.30 18.11 -19.89
C LEU A 65 -3.51 18.58 -19.07
N GLU A 66 -4.35 19.43 -19.63
CA GLU A 66 -5.53 19.92 -18.90
C GLU A 66 -6.52 18.80 -18.57
N LYS A 67 -6.68 17.83 -19.45
CA LYS A 67 -7.50 16.65 -19.19
C LYS A 67 -6.90 15.78 -18.06
N ALA A 68 -5.58 15.62 -18.05
CA ALA A 68 -4.88 14.91 -16.97
C ALA A 68 -5.06 15.62 -15.62
N LYS A 69 -4.89 16.96 -15.58
CA LYS A 69 -5.13 17.77 -14.37
C LYS A 69 -6.55 17.61 -13.84
N MET A 70 -7.55 17.69 -14.73
CA MET A 70 -8.96 17.47 -14.33
C MET A 70 -9.19 16.06 -13.79
N ALA A 71 -8.55 15.07 -14.38
CA ALA A 71 -8.64 13.68 -13.93
C ALA A 71 -8.04 13.51 -12.53
N ILE A 72 -6.82 14.01 -12.30
CA ILE A 72 -6.16 13.98 -11.01
C ILE A 72 -7.01 14.72 -9.94
N SER A 73 -7.54 15.91 -10.27
CA SER A 73 -8.39 16.67 -9.33
C SER A 73 -9.61 15.85 -8.88
N ARG A 74 -10.29 15.18 -9.82
CA ARG A 74 -11.43 14.30 -9.50
C ARG A 74 -11.01 13.06 -8.68
N MET A 75 -9.82 12.53 -8.93
CA MET A 75 -9.27 11.44 -8.14
C MET A 75 -9.04 11.87 -6.70
N VAL A 76 -8.40 13.02 -6.50
CA VAL A 76 -8.14 13.60 -5.17
C VAL A 76 -9.43 13.81 -4.37
N GLU A 77 -10.54 14.15 -5.01
CA GLU A 77 -11.85 14.31 -4.35
C GLU A 77 -12.42 13.00 -3.80
N LYS A 78 -12.01 11.87 -4.35
CA LYS A 78 -12.49 10.55 -3.92
C LYS A 78 -11.59 9.88 -2.88
N LEU A 79 -10.39 10.43 -2.64
CA LEU A 79 -9.48 9.95 -1.61
C LEU A 79 -10.01 10.34 -0.22
N SER A 80 -9.83 9.49 0.77
CA SER A 80 -10.33 9.76 2.14
C SER A 80 -9.27 9.56 3.23
N ASN A 81 -8.47 8.53 3.14
CA ASN A 81 -7.42 8.20 4.11
C ASN A 81 -6.05 8.04 3.45
N ASP A 82 -6.00 8.23 2.14
CA ASP A 82 -4.80 8.03 1.35
C ASP A 82 -3.89 9.27 1.43
N LYS A 83 -2.62 9.06 1.21
CA LYS A 83 -1.67 10.15 1.03
C LYS A 83 -1.36 10.32 -0.44
N ILE A 84 -1.18 11.55 -0.87
CA ILE A 84 -0.88 11.88 -2.25
C ILE A 84 0.39 12.72 -2.34
N GLY A 85 1.22 12.43 -3.33
CA GLY A 85 2.33 13.26 -3.75
C GLY A 85 2.26 13.52 -5.26
N LEU A 86 2.95 14.55 -5.74
CA LEU A 86 2.93 14.96 -7.13
C LEU A 86 4.33 15.23 -7.64
N ILE A 87 4.68 14.55 -8.71
CA ILE A 87 5.91 14.77 -9.49
C ILE A 87 5.48 15.28 -10.87
N VAL A 88 6.20 16.25 -11.40
CA VAL A 88 6.12 16.64 -12.81
C VAL A 88 7.41 16.22 -13.50
N PHE A 89 7.30 15.80 -14.74
CA PHE A 89 8.47 15.42 -15.52
C PHE A 89 8.32 15.80 -16.99
N ALA A 90 9.45 16.03 -17.61
CA ALA A 90 9.67 16.13 -19.04
C ALA A 90 11.06 15.53 -19.34
N GLY A 91 12.06 16.30 -19.78
CA GLY A 91 13.44 15.83 -19.86
C GLY A 91 14.08 15.50 -18.51
N ASP A 92 13.60 16.13 -17.44
CA ASP A 92 13.97 15.87 -16.05
C ASP A 92 12.71 15.74 -15.18
N ALA A 93 12.84 15.17 -13.95
CA ALA A 93 11.74 14.99 -13.01
C ALA A 93 11.94 15.82 -11.73
N TYR A 94 10.83 16.41 -11.22
CA TYR A 94 10.82 17.28 -10.03
C TYR A 94 9.64 16.98 -9.12
N VAL A 95 9.87 16.94 -7.81
CA VAL A 95 8.79 16.83 -6.81
C VAL A 95 8.10 18.18 -6.69
N GLN A 96 6.83 18.23 -7.06
CA GLN A 96 5.98 19.42 -6.89
C GLN A 96 5.26 19.44 -5.55
N LEU A 97 4.84 18.27 -5.07
CA LEU A 97 4.21 18.08 -3.79
C LEU A 97 4.75 16.80 -3.14
N PRO A 98 5.42 16.88 -2.00
CA PRO A 98 5.76 15.70 -1.19
C PRO A 98 4.49 14.97 -0.72
N ILE A 99 4.64 13.70 -0.34
CA ILE A 99 3.55 12.88 0.18
C ILE A 99 2.85 13.58 1.35
N THR A 100 1.56 13.82 1.21
CA THR A 100 0.72 14.54 2.19
C THR A 100 -0.72 14.05 2.18
N THR A 101 -1.46 14.35 3.25
CA THR A 101 -2.92 14.21 3.35
C THR A 101 -3.67 15.51 3.05
N ASP A 102 -2.95 16.58 2.74
CA ASP A 102 -3.55 17.88 2.40
C ASP A 102 -3.98 17.92 0.93
N TYR A 103 -5.20 17.49 0.69
CA TYR A 103 -5.80 17.46 -0.65
C TYR A 103 -6.04 18.87 -1.22
N SER A 104 -6.20 19.89 -0.37
CA SER A 104 -6.36 21.26 -0.79
C SER A 104 -5.09 21.81 -1.43
N SER A 105 -3.96 21.58 -0.77
CA SER A 105 -2.64 21.88 -1.32
C SER A 105 -2.38 21.10 -2.61
N ALA A 106 -2.74 19.82 -2.67
CA ALA A 106 -2.57 19.01 -3.88
C ALA A 106 -3.31 19.62 -5.09
N LYS A 107 -4.56 20.06 -4.91
CA LYS A 107 -5.34 20.74 -5.96
C LYS A 107 -4.74 22.09 -6.36
N LEU A 108 -4.24 22.85 -5.38
CA LEU A 108 -3.61 24.14 -5.63
C LEU A 108 -2.34 23.99 -6.49
N PHE A 109 -1.44 23.08 -6.09
CA PHE A 109 -0.23 22.79 -6.87
C PHE A 109 -0.57 22.30 -8.28
N LEU A 110 -1.54 21.38 -8.39
CA LEU A 110 -2.00 20.84 -9.66
C LEU A 110 -2.52 21.93 -10.60
N SER A 111 -3.28 22.93 -10.09
CA SER A 111 -3.82 24.01 -10.91
C SER A 111 -2.73 24.87 -11.56
N ASN A 112 -1.58 25.04 -10.89
CA ASN A 112 -0.47 25.87 -11.34
C ASN A 112 0.50 25.14 -12.30
N ILE A 113 0.30 23.84 -12.55
CA ILE A 113 1.15 23.09 -13.47
C ILE A 113 0.92 23.54 -14.92
N SER A 114 2.03 23.81 -15.60
CA SER A 114 2.11 24.10 -17.03
C SER A 114 3.34 23.42 -17.64
N THR A 115 3.43 23.37 -18.95
CA THR A 115 4.56 22.80 -19.67
C THR A 115 5.88 23.58 -19.48
N ASP A 116 5.83 24.80 -18.93
CA ASP A 116 7.03 25.62 -18.69
C ASP A 116 7.67 25.35 -17.33
N ILE A 117 7.04 24.52 -16.50
CA ILE A 117 7.52 24.29 -15.13
C ILE A 117 8.83 23.50 -15.11
N VAL A 118 9.08 22.71 -16.16
CA VAL A 118 10.31 21.94 -16.35
C VAL A 118 11.16 22.61 -17.42
N PRO A 119 12.41 23.02 -17.10
CA PRO A 119 13.27 23.75 -18.04
C PRO A 119 13.71 22.91 -19.25
N VAL A 120 13.95 21.62 -19.02
CA VAL A 120 14.45 20.68 -20.03
C VAL A 120 13.28 19.93 -20.63
N GLN A 121 13.06 20.12 -21.94
CA GLN A 121 12.04 19.40 -22.68
C GLN A 121 12.53 18.00 -23.07
N GLY A 122 11.65 17.08 -23.28
CA GLY A 122 11.89 15.67 -23.54
C GLY A 122 10.94 14.82 -22.70
N THR A 123 11.21 13.52 -22.59
CA THR A 123 10.37 12.63 -21.77
C THR A 123 11.28 11.57 -21.15
N ALA A 124 11.49 11.65 -19.84
CA ALA A 124 12.29 10.73 -19.03
C ALA A 124 11.40 10.02 -18.00
N ILE A 125 10.63 9.02 -18.48
CA ILE A 125 9.65 8.30 -17.65
C ILE A 125 10.36 7.49 -16.56
N GLY A 126 11.49 6.86 -16.85
CA GLY A 126 12.26 6.09 -15.88
C GLY A 126 12.78 6.95 -14.74
N SER A 127 13.30 8.14 -15.04
CA SER A 127 13.73 9.12 -14.04
C SER A 127 12.59 9.56 -13.13
N ALA A 128 11.38 9.74 -13.68
CA ALA A 128 10.19 10.08 -12.92
C ALA A 128 9.77 8.93 -11.98
N ILE A 129 9.80 7.67 -12.43
CA ILE A 129 9.53 6.48 -11.62
C ILE A 129 10.55 6.36 -10.49
N ASP A 130 11.83 6.53 -10.79
CA ASP A 130 12.91 6.45 -9.80
C ASP A 130 12.81 7.55 -8.74
N LEU A 131 12.48 8.78 -9.14
CA LEU A 131 12.25 9.87 -8.22
C LEU A 131 11.02 9.59 -7.35
N ALA A 132 9.93 9.10 -7.94
CA ALA A 132 8.72 8.71 -7.23
C ALA A 132 9.00 7.62 -6.18
N ALA A 133 9.73 6.58 -6.57
CA ALA A 133 10.08 5.46 -5.67
C ALA A 133 10.91 5.91 -4.46
N ARG A 134 11.77 6.93 -4.62
CA ARG A 134 12.57 7.51 -3.52
C ARG A 134 11.80 8.52 -2.67
N SER A 135 10.67 9.01 -3.14
CA SER A 135 9.89 10.06 -2.47
C SER A 135 8.81 9.53 -1.52
N PHE A 136 8.60 8.22 -1.45
CA PHE A 136 7.71 7.61 -0.47
C PHE A 136 8.26 7.70 0.94
N THR A 137 7.35 7.64 1.92
CA THR A 137 7.74 7.62 3.34
C THR A 137 8.52 6.34 3.63
N PRO A 138 9.74 6.42 4.19
CA PRO A 138 10.50 5.25 4.58
C PRO A 138 9.74 4.43 5.64
N GLU A 139 9.92 3.09 5.61
CA GLU A 139 9.46 2.15 6.65
C GLU A 139 7.96 2.21 7.00
N THR A 140 7.11 2.73 6.10
CA THR A 140 5.65 2.63 6.30
C THR A 140 5.13 1.31 5.78
N GLU A 141 4.28 0.67 6.59
CA GLU A 141 3.56 -0.55 6.23
C GLU A 141 2.28 -0.24 5.41
N THR A 142 2.29 0.84 4.64
CA THR A 142 1.20 1.22 3.74
C THR A 142 1.49 0.73 2.33
N SER A 143 0.47 0.36 1.59
CA SER A 143 0.61 0.09 0.16
C SER A 143 1.12 1.35 -0.56
N LYS A 144 2.00 1.17 -1.54
CA LYS A 144 2.60 2.25 -2.32
C LYS A 144 2.29 2.05 -3.79
N ALA A 145 1.80 3.09 -4.45
CA ALA A 145 1.55 3.05 -5.88
C ALA A 145 2.03 4.33 -6.57
N ILE A 146 2.60 4.16 -7.76
CA ILE A 146 2.94 5.24 -8.67
C ILE A 146 1.93 5.24 -9.82
N ILE A 147 1.40 6.40 -10.17
CA ILE A 147 0.52 6.59 -11.31
C ILE A 147 1.25 7.50 -12.31
N VAL A 148 1.72 6.91 -13.39
CA VAL A 148 2.39 7.66 -14.48
C VAL A 148 1.34 8.09 -15.50
N ILE A 149 1.27 9.39 -15.79
CA ILE A 149 0.32 9.98 -16.74
C ILE A 149 1.11 10.66 -17.84
N THR A 150 1.13 10.09 -19.04
CA THR A 150 1.94 10.52 -20.18
C THR A 150 1.35 10.02 -21.49
N ASP A 151 1.85 10.49 -22.62
CA ASP A 151 1.58 9.89 -23.93
C ASP A 151 2.51 8.71 -24.28
N GLY A 152 3.50 8.43 -23.41
CA GLY A 152 4.37 7.27 -23.54
C GLY A 152 5.54 7.47 -24.51
N GLU A 153 5.67 8.60 -25.20
CA GLU A 153 6.85 8.90 -26.01
C GLU A 153 8.08 9.04 -25.10
N ASN A 154 8.82 7.94 -24.91
CA ASN A 154 10.02 7.89 -24.07
C ASN A 154 11.27 7.87 -24.95
N HIS A 155 12.12 8.88 -24.80
CA HIS A 155 13.30 9.04 -25.65
C HIS A 155 14.63 9.06 -24.89
N GLN A 156 14.62 8.96 -23.56
CA GLN A 156 15.80 9.29 -22.76
C GLN A 156 16.28 8.18 -21.81
N ASP A 157 15.42 7.26 -21.38
CA ASP A 157 15.76 6.28 -20.35
C ASP A 157 15.01 4.93 -20.51
N ASP A 158 15.38 3.94 -19.68
CA ASP A 158 14.71 2.64 -19.63
C ASP A 158 13.63 2.63 -18.55
N ALA A 159 12.43 3.09 -18.91
CA ALA A 159 11.29 3.15 -18.02
C ALA A 159 10.80 1.77 -17.55
N VAL A 160 10.96 0.72 -18.36
CA VAL A 160 10.55 -0.64 -18.01
C VAL A 160 11.48 -1.20 -16.92
N ALA A 161 12.79 -0.97 -17.02
CA ALA A 161 13.75 -1.37 -15.99
C ALA A 161 13.49 -0.62 -14.68
N ALA A 162 13.21 0.70 -14.74
CA ALA A 162 12.85 1.50 -13.56
C ALA A 162 11.57 0.98 -12.89
N ALA A 163 10.54 0.62 -13.68
CA ALA A 163 9.30 0.05 -13.18
C ALA A 163 9.54 -1.28 -12.44
N LYS A 164 10.34 -2.16 -13.01
CA LYS A 164 10.71 -3.43 -12.38
C LYS A 164 11.44 -3.22 -11.05
N GLN A 165 12.43 -2.32 -11.02
CA GLN A 165 13.17 -2.01 -9.78
C GLN A 165 12.27 -1.40 -8.69
N ALA A 166 11.29 -0.58 -9.06
CA ALA A 166 10.33 -0.03 -8.12
C ALA A 166 9.38 -1.12 -7.59
N HIS A 167 8.94 -2.06 -8.45
CA HIS A 167 8.14 -3.21 -8.04
C HIS A 167 8.90 -4.13 -7.07
N GLU A 168 10.18 -4.39 -7.28
CA GLU A 168 11.03 -5.15 -6.34
C GLU A 168 11.09 -4.52 -4.94
N LYS A 169 10.77 -3.23 -4.81
CA LYS A 169 10.62 -2.52 -3.53
C LYS A 169 9.18 -2.51 -3.00
N GLY A 170 8.28 -3.29 -3.59
CA GLY A 170 6.87 -3.37 -3.20
C GLY A 170 6.00 -2.20 -3.66
N ILE A 171 6.39 -1.49 -4.72
CA ILE A 171 5.66 -0.36 -5.29
C ILE A 171 4.95 -0.83 -6.56
N VAL A 172 3.63 -0.64 -6.64
CA VAL A 172 2.85 -0.94 -7.84
C VAL A 172 2.85 0.28 -8.78
N ILE A 173 2.97 0.04 -10.10
CA ILE A 173 3.03 1.13 -11.08
C ILE A 173 1.89 1.03 -12.07
N HIS A 174 1.01 2.01 -12.04
CA HIS A 174 -0.08 2.16 -12.99
C HIS A 174 0.30 3.20 -14.04
N THR A 175 -0.16 3.02 -15.27
CA THR A 175 0.06 3.97 -16.35
C THR A 175 -1.26 4.43 -16.96
N ILE A 176 -1.37 5.73 -17.24
CA ILE A 176 -2.50 6.34 -17.94
C ILE A 176 -1.97 6.96 -19.23
N GLY A 177 -2.36 6.38 -20.35
CA GLY A 177 -1.99 6.85 -21.69
C GLY A 177 -2.87 8.01 -22.13
N MET A 178 -2.24 9.15 -22.44
CA MET A 178 -2.92 10.39 -22.85
C MET A 178 -2.65 10.62 -24.35
N GLY A 179 -3.68 10.46 -25.18
CA GLY A 179 -3.58 10.72 -26.62
C GLY A 179 -4.26 9.67 -27.48
N LEU A 180 -4.17 9.88 -28.78
CA LEU A 180 -4.62 8.95 -29.81
C LEU A 180 -3.43 8.33 -30.54
N GLU A 181 -3.56 7.08 -30.95
CA GLU A 181 -2.55 6.37 -31.77
C GLU A 181 -2.32 7.04 -33.13
N GLN A 182 -3.37 7.69 -33.68
CA GLN A 182 -3.27 8.44 -34.92
C GLN A 182 -2.38 9.67 -34.77
N GLY A 183 -2.23 10.16 -33.53
CA GLY A 183 -1.47 11.34 -33.21
C GLY A 183 -2.20 12.65 -33.46
N ALA A 184 -1.63 13.72 -32.93
CA ALA A 184 -2.11 15.07 -33.13
C ALA A 184 -0.94 16.08 -33.22
N PRO A 185 -1.12 17.19 -33.95
CA PRO A 185 -0.11 18.23 -34.01
C PRO A 185 -0.02 18.94 -32.65
N ILE A 186 1.19 19.33 -32.28
CA ILE A 186 1.45 20.05 -31.03
C ILE A 186 1.25 21.55 -31.30
N PRO A 187 0.32 22.24 -30.62
CA PRO A 187 0.15 23.69 -30.78
C PRO A 187 1.41 24.46 -30.39
N GLU A 188 1.75 25.50 -31.17
CA GLU A 188 2.83 26.41 -30.81
C GLU A 188 2.35 27.41 -29.76
N LYS A 189 3.05 27.48 -28.63
CA LYS A 189 2.66 28.34 -27.52
C LYS A 189 2.68 29.82 -27.87
N GLY A 190 1.62 30.54 -27.52
CA GLY A 190 1.50 31.99 -27.80
C GLY A 190 1.19 32.32 -29.26
N LYS A 191 1.01 31.35 -30.13
CA LYS A 191 0.66 31.57 -31.55
C LYS A 191 -0.57 30.74 -31.94
N PRO A 192 -1.78 31.29 -31.73
CA PRO A 192 -3.02 30.59 -32.06
C PRO A 192 -3.07 30.12 -33.52
N GLY A 193 -3.40 28.85 -33.73
CA GLY A 193 -3.50 28.26 -35.06
C GLY A 193 -2.18 27.84 -35.70
N GLN A 194 -1.04 27.99 -35.01
CA GLN A 194 0.26 27.48 -35.45
C GLN A 194 0.62 26.22 -34.68
N PHE A 195 1.40 25.33 -35.31
CA PHE A 195 1.87 24.09 -34.74
C PHE A 195 3.39 24.07 -34.71
N MET A 196 3.95 23.34 -33.74
CA MET A 196 5.40 23.14 -33.65
C MET A 196 5.91 22.47 -34.90
N GLN A 197 7.09 22.94 -35.38
CA GLN A 197 7.77 22.41 -36.55
C GLN A 197 9.13 21.85 -36.17
N ASP A 198 9.53 20.81 -36.88
CA ASP A 198 10.89 20.24 -36.78
C ASP A 198 11.92 21.15 -37.48
N ALA A 199 13.20 20.77 -37.45
CA ALA A 199 14.27 21.50 -38.09
C ALA A 199 14.12 21.59 -39.63
N GLN A 200 13.28 20.75 -40.23
CA GLN A 200 12.98 20.70 -41.65
C GLN A 200 11.72 21.49 -42.02
N GLY A 201 11.00 22.04 -41.03
CA GLY A 201 9.76 22.81 -41.25
C GLY A 201 8.48 21.95 -41.31
N ASN A 202 8.55 20.64 -41.02
CA ASN A 202 7.38 19.78 -40.95
C ASN A 202 6.68 19.92 -39.60
N VAL A 203 5.36 19.83 -39.62
CA VAL A 203 4.57 19.85 -38.37
C VAL A 203 4.88 18.62 -37.53
N VAL A 204 5.23 18.82 -36.26
CA VAL A 204 5.49 17.77 -35.29
C VAL A 204 4.16 17.14 -34.85
N ILE A 205 4.01 15.86 -35.04
CA ILE A 205 2.83 15.08 -34.62
C ILE A 205 3.25 14.17 -33.49
N SER A 206 2.64 14.36 -32.32
CA SER A 206 2.80 13.46 -31.15
C SER A 206 1.76 12.36 -31.19
N LYS A 207 2.18 11.14 -30.90
CA LYS A 207 1.33 9.94 -30.87
C LYS A 207 1.35 9.29 -29.50
N LEU A 208 0.28 8.59 -29.16
CA LEU A 208 0.28 7.73 -27.98
C LEU A 208 1.10 6.46 -28.26
N ASP A 209 2.16 6.25 -27.46
CA ASP A 209 2.86 4.96 -27.43
C ASP A 209 2.25 4.03 -26.37
N GLU A 210 1.19 3.37 -26.79
CA GLU A 210 0.42 2.48 -25.91
C GLU A 210 1.22 1.26 -25.48
N GLN A 211 2.08 0.73 -26.36
CA GLN A 211 2.86 -0.46 -26.08
C GLN A 211 3.87 -0.22 -24.93
N THR A 212 4.62 0.86 -25.00
CA THR A 212 5.57 1.25 -23.93
C THR A 212 4.86 1.39 -22.58
N LEU A 213 3.67 2.02 -22.55
CA LEU A 213 2.91 2.17 -21.31
C LEU A 213 2.36 0.87 -20.74
N GLN A 214 1.96 -0.06 -21.61
CA GLN A 214 1.55 -1.41 -21.21
C GLN A 214 2.73 -2.20 -20.63
N ASP A 215 3.91 -2.11 -21.24
CA ASP A 215 5.10 -2.79 -20.77
C ASP A 215 5.58 -2.26 -19.42
N ILE A 216 5.52 -0.94 -19.21
CA ILE A 216 5.80 -0.30 -17.90
C ILE A 216 4.80 -0.78 -16.84
N ALA A 217 3.50 -0.73 -17.12
CA ALA A 217 2.47 -1.18 -16.19
C ALA A 217 2.62 -2.66 -15.83
N LYS A 218 2.91 -3.50 -16.83
CA LYS A 218 3.17 -4.93 -16.64
C LYS A 218 4.41 -5.19 -15.77
N ALA A 219 5.50 -4.46 -16.01
CA ALA A 219 6.74 -4.58 -15.22
C ALA A 219 6.55 -4.14 -13.78
N GLY A 220 5.64 -3.18 -13.52
CA GLY A 220 5.26 -2.69 -12.20
C GLY A 220 4.08 -3.41 -11.56
N GLU A 221 3.59 -4.52 -12.14
CA GLU A 221 2.40 -5.29 -11.71
C GLU A 221 1.14 -4.43 -11.51
N GLY A 222 1.01 -3.36 -12.29
CA GLY A 222 -0.13 -2.46 -12.25
C GLY A 222 -1.04 -2.54 -13.47
N LEU A 223 -1.87 -1.52 -13.63
CA LEU A 223 -2.84 -1.42 -14.71
C LEU A 223 -2.41 -0.35 -15.72
N TYR A 224 -2.54 -0.66 -16.99
CA TYR A 224 -2.59 0.33 -18.07
C TYR A 224 -4.03 0.79 -18.31
N ILE A 225 -4.24 2.09 -18.45
CA ILE A 225 -5.52 2.70 -18.76
C ILE A 225 -5.33 3.73 -19.88
N ARG A 226 -6.13 3.60 -20.92
CA ARG A 226 -6.18 4.61 -22.00
C ARG A 226 -7.20 5.70 -21.64
N ALA A 227 -6.76 6.94 -21.60
CA ALA A 227 -7.64 8.07 -21.45
C ALA A 227 -8.45 8.34 -22.73
N SER A 228 -9.73 8.63 -22.60
CA SER A 228 -10.61 9.04 -23.69
C SER A 228 -11.25 10.39 -23.40
N ASN A 229 -11.92 10.96 -24.41
CA ASN A 229 -12.65 12.22 -24.24
C ASN A 229 -13.81 12.10 -23.22
N THR A 230 -14.41 10.91 -23.11
CA THR A 230 -15.56 10.63 -22.24
C THR A 230 -15.10 10.23 -20.83
N GLU A 231 -14.12 9.35 -20.71
CA GLU A 231 -13.63 8.86 -19.43
C GLU A 231 -12.10 8.73 -19.42
N VAL A 232 -11.50 8.98 -18.27
CA VAL A 232 -10.06 8.76 -18.05
C VAL A 232 -9.81 7.43 -17.32
N GLY A 233 -10.81 6.55 -17.23
CA GLY A 233 -10.67 5.25 -16.57
C GLY A 233 -10.35 5.29 -15.07
N LEU A 234 -10.46 6.47 -14.46
CA LEU A 234 -10.08 6.71 -13.07
C LEU A 234 -10.81 5.84 -12.05
N ASN A 235 -12.08 5.51 -12.32
CA ASN A 235 -12.85 4.66 -11.40
C ASN A 235 -12.21 3.28 -11.28
N ARG A 236 -11.75 2.71 -12.40
CA ARG A 236 -11.06 1.40 -12.42
C ARG A 236 -9.75 1.44 -11.63
N LEU A 237 -8.99 2.55 -11.75
CA LEU A 237 -7.76 2.75 -10.99
C LEU A 237 -8.02 2.88 -9.49
N LEU A 238 -9.04 3.67 -9.10
CA LEU A 238 -9.43 3.82 -7.69
C LEU A 238 -9.93 2.50 -7.08
N ASP A 239 -10.65 1.70 -7.85
CA ASP A 239 -11.07 0.37 -7.40
C ASP A 239 -9.87 -0.53 -7.13
N GLU A 240 -8.81 -0.44 -7.94
CA GLU A 240 -7.58 -1.20 -7.73
C GLU A 240 -6.79 -0.70 -6.52
N VAL A 241 -6.65 0.62 -6.37
CA VAL A 241 -6.04 1.24 -5.17
C VAL A 241 -6.78 0.81 -3.90
N ASN A 242 -8.12 0.83 -3.90
CA ASN A 242 -8.93 0.35 -2.78
C ASN A 242 -8.75 -1.15 -2.48
N ARG A 243 -8.45 -1.96 -3.50
CA ARG A 243 -8.12 -3.39 -3.29
C ARG A 243 -6.78 -3.57 -2.61
N MET A 244 -5.77 -2.76 -2.96
CA MET A 244 -4.46 -2.77 -2.30
C MET A 244 -4.58 -2.48 -0.80
N GLU A 245 -5.42 -1.52 -0.39
CA GLU A 245 -5.71 -1.24 1.03
C GLU A 245 -6.32 -2.47 1.72
N LYS A 246 -7.30 -3.13 1.10
CA LYS A 246 -7.98 -4.28 1.68
C LYS A 246 -7.08 -5.49 1.85
N SER A 247 -6.20 -5.77 0.88
CA SER A 247 -5.30 -6.93 0.95
C SER A 247 -4.36 -6.87 2.15
N LEU A 248 -3.80 -5.70 2.46
CA LEU A 248 -2.98 -5.51 3.65
C LEU A 248 -3.76 -5.66 4.97
N LEU A 249 -5.04 -5.27 4.98
CA LEU A 249 -5.91 -5.43 6.15
C LEU A 249 -6.24 -6.89 6.41
N GLU A 250 -6.52 -7.67 5.38
CA GLU A 250 -6.82 -9.10 5.49
C GLU A 250 -5.60 -9.90 5.96
N GLU A 251 -4.41 -9.62 5.43
CA GLU A 251 -3.17 -10.29 5.84
C GLU A 251 -2.86 -10.08 7.33
N ARG A 252 -3.20 -8.94 7.91
CA ARG A 252 -3.00 -8.64 9.33
C ARG A 252 -4.06 -9.23 10.25
N VAL A 253 -5.30 -9.33 9.81
CA VAL A 253 -6.36 -9.96 10.59
C VAL A 253 -6.06 -11.44 10.86
N TYR A 254 -5.35 -12.11 9.95
CA TYR A 254 -4.92 -13.50 10.13
C TYR A 254 -3.74 -13.69 11.08
N SER A 255 -2.98 -12.64 11.42
CA SER A 255 -1.75 -12.78 12.22
C SER A 255 -1.89 -12.49 13.72
N ASP A 256 -3.02 -11.95 14.19
CA ASP A 256 -3.19 -11.52 15.58
C ASP A 256 -4.18 -12.40 16.39
N TYR A 257 -3.91 -13.69 16.44
CA TYR A 257 -4.55 -14.55 17.43
C TYR A 257 -3.86 -14.38 18.80
N ALA A 258 -4.62 -13.89 19.78
CA ALA A 258 -4.10 -13.78 21.14
C ALA A 258 -3.91 -15.19 21.76
N GLU A 259 -2.67 -15.64 21.82
CA GLU A 259 -2.30 -16.85 22.55
C GLU A 259 -2.59 -16.67 24.04
N LYS A 260 -3.60 -17.40 24.55
CA LYS A 260 -3.99 -17.34 25.97
C LYS A 260 -3.46 -18.54 26.79
N TYR A 261 -2.35 -19.10 26.40
CA TYR A 261 -1.70 -20.23 27.11
C TYR A 261 -1.39 -19.91 28.58
N GLN A 262 -1.16 -18.64 28.91
CA GLN A 262 -0.81 -18.17 30.25
C GLN A 262 -1.86 -18.54 31.32
N TYR A 263 -3.15 -18.48 30.99
CA TYR A 263 -4.22 -18.83 31.91
C TYR A 263 -4.23 -20.33 32.23
N PHE A 264 -3.97 -21.18 31.25
CA PHE A 264 -3.92 -22.63 31.43
C PHE A 264 -2.69 -23.02 32.25
N LEU A 265 -1.54 -22.39 32.03
CA LEU A 265 -0.33 -22.61 32.83
C LEU A 265 -0.52 -22.16 34.29
N LEU A 266 -1.20 -21.04 34.53
CA LEU A 266 -1.55 -20.57 35.90
C LEU A 266 -2.42 -21.59 36.65
N VAL A 267 -3.42 -22.15 35.97
CA VAL A 267 -4.27 -23.20 36.55
C VAL A 267 -3.46 -24.48 36.83
N GLY A 268 -2.59 -24.87 35.92
CA GLY A 268 -1.68 -26.00 36.11
C GLY A 268 -0.76 -25.79 37.33
N LEU A 269 -0.17 -24.60 37.46
CA LEU A 269 0.67 -24.24 38.60
C LEU A 269 -0.10 -24.27 39.92
N PHE A 270 -1.36 -23.81 39.91
CA PHE A 270 -2.24 -23.88 41.08
C PHE A 270 -2.45 -25.33 41.54
N PHE A 271 -2.71 -26.29 40.63
CA PHE A 271 -2.87 -27.67 40.97
C PHE A 271 -1.57 -28.30 41.51
N ILE A 272 -0.39 -27.94 41.00
CA ILE A 272 0.91 -28.34 41.55
C ILE A 272 1.08 -27.80 42.97
N PHE A 273 0.72 -26.53 43.21
CA PHE A 273 0.80 -25.95 44.53
C PHE A 273 -0.11 -26.65 45.55
N VAL A 274 -1.34 -26.95 45.16
CA VAL A 274 -2.29 -27.71 45.99
C VAL A 274 -1.76 -29.13 46.28
N GLU A 275 -1.19 -29.82 45.27
CA GLU A 275 -0.54 -31.13 45.45
C GLU A 275 0.56 -31.04 46.48
N PHE A 276 1.43 -30.02 46.39
CA PHE A 276 2.53 -29.81 47.35
C PHE A 276 2.01 -29.57 48.78
N MET A 277 0.90 -28.87 48.97
CA MET A 277 0.26 -28.63 50.27
C MET A 277 -0.34 -29.91 50.89
N ILE A 278 -0.67 -30.91 50.11
CA ILE A 278 -1.18 -32.19 50.61
C ILE A 278 0.00 -32.97 51.21
N LEU A 279 0.27 -32.83 52.49
CA LEU A 279 1.33 -33.55 53.19
C LEU A 279 1.10 -35.05 53.13
N GLY A 280 2.02 -35.77 52.53
CA GLY A 280 1.99 -37.24 52.38
C GLY A 280 2.08 -38.03 53.72
N ARG A 281 2.64 -37.39 54.78
CA ARG A 281 2.77 -37.96 56.11
C ARG A 281 1.95 -37.14 57.12
N LYS A 282 1.33 -37.82 58.08
CA LYS A 282 0.67 -37.16 59.23
C LYS A 282 1.72 -36.38 60.03
N ASN A 283 1.71 -35.08 59.98
CA ASN A 283 2.57 -34.24 60.78
C ASN A 283 1.98 -34.08 62.19
N LYS A 284 2.74 -34.41 63.24
CA LYS A 284 2.30 -34.36 64.64
C LYS A 284 1.80 -32.97 65.07
N HIS A 285 2.32 -31.90 64.50
CA HIS A 285 1.92 -30.52 64.80
C HIS A 285 0.57 -30.07 64.23
N PHE A 286 0.11 -30.72 63.10
CA PHE A 286 -1.19 -30.39 62.47
C PHE A 286 -2.31 -31.35 62.86
N MET A 287 -2.10 -32.24 63.84
CA MET A 287 -3.10 -33.23 64.28
C MET A 287 -4.31 -32.61 65.00
N LYS A 288 -4.24 -31.31 65.32
CA LYS A 288 -5.38 -30.59 65.98
C LYS A 288 -6.38 -29.99 64.98
N ILE A 289 -6.06 -29.96 63.67
CA ILE A 289 -6.97 -29.43 62.65
C ILE A 289 -7.48 -30.63 61.81
N ASN A 290 -8.54 -31.24 62.26
CA ASN A 290 -9.21 -32.35 61.55
C ASN A 290 -10.10 -31.77 60.44
N LEU A 291 -9.53 -31.49 59.28
CA LEU A 291 -10.28 -31.10 58.08
C LEU A 291 -10.96 -32.30 57.35
N PHE A 292 -10.71 -33.54 57.81
CA PHE A 292 -11.20 -34.77 57.14
C PHE A 292 -11.63 -35.80 58.21
N LYS A 293 -12.64 -35.45 59.01
CA LYS A 293 -13.34 -36.44 59.83
C LYS A 293 -14.60 -36.87 59.04
N ARG A 294 -14.47 -37.99 58.39
CA ARG A 294 -15.49 -39.01 58.26
C ARG A 294 -14.82 -40.31 57.84
#